data_d08ac2c37de1b83576d26177e3e3d272
#
_entry.id   d08ac2c37de1b83576d26177e3e3d272
#
_cell.length_a   1.000
_cell.length_b   1.000
_cell.length_c   1.000
_cell.angle_alpha   90.00
_cell.angle_beta   90.00
_cell.angle_gamma   90.00
#
_symmetry.space_group_name_H-M   'P 1'
#
loop_
_entity.id
_entity.type
_entity.pdbx_description
1 polymer ?
#
loop_
_entity_poly.entity_id
_entity_poly.type
_entity_poly.pdbx_seq_one_letter_code
_entity_poly.pdbx_strand_id
1 'polypeptide(L)'
;MSKHIVIVGGGVGGTILANQLVSKLYPEILRDEVKITLLSESPDHFYKPAFMYVAFNLFFQEELKRPERSLLRPEITFRVDPVTRFDFAGQSLHTRSGKRLGYDFLVIATGCVPAPERIEGLKEAGDHFYQYQPARQLAQRLSRIEKGRVFITVSFPQTPNVPHQCGIAPVET
;
A
#
# COMPACT_ATOMS: atom_id res chain seq x y z
N MET A 1 14.33 15.11 25.80
CA MET A 1 14.24 13.73 25.30
C MET A 1 13.76 13.79 23.86
N SER A 2 14.41 13.06 22.96
CA SER A 2 14.01 13.01 21.54
C SER A 2 12.69 12.29 21.37
N LYS A 3 11.76 12.87 20.60
CA LYS A 3 10.47 12.24 20.25
C LYS A 3 10.65 11.32 19.05
N HIS A 4 10.05 10.13 19.10
CA HIS A 4 10.13 9.16 18.04
C HIS A 4 8.78 9.00 17.34
N ILE A 5 8.72 9.35 16.06
CA ILE A 5 7.58 9.14 15.18
C ILE A 5 7.83 7.87 14.37
N VAL A 6 6.96 6.88 14.52
CA VAL A 6 7.05 5.64 13.75
C VAL A 6 5.87 5.56 12.79
N ILE A 7 6.17 5.36 11.51
CA ILE A 7 5.20 5.19 10.43
C ILE A 7 5.30 3.75 9.94
N VAL A 8 4.18 3.03 9.92
CA VAL A 8 4.10 1.65 9.43
C VAL A 8 3.38 1.63 8.09
N GLY A 9 4.10 1.26 7.05
CA GLY A 9 3.60 1.18 5.67
C GLY A 9 4.32 2.11 4.70
N GLY A 10 5.18 1.55 3.84
CA GLY A 10 5.92 2.26 2.77
C GLY A 10 5.10 2.40 1.47
N GLY A 11 3.79 2.60 1.59
CA GLY A 11 2.94 2.97 0.45
C GLY A 11 2.81 4.48 0.31
N VAL A 12 1.96 4.93 -0.63
CA VAL A 12 1.77 6.36 -0.94
C VAL A 12 1.51 7.20 0.31
N GLY A 13 0.61 6.74 1.21
CA GLY A 13 0.25 7.49 2.42
C GLY A 13 1.44 7.66 3.37
N GLY A 14 2.16 6.57 3.69
CA GLY A 14 3.30 6.62 4.60
C GLY A 14 4.47 7.40 4.02
N THR A 15 4.79 7.23 2.75
CA THR A 15 5.87 7.93 2.05
C THR A 15 5.62 9.44 2.00
N ILE A 16 4.41 9.87 1.62
CA ILE A 16 4.04 11.30 1.57
C ILE A 16 4.12 11.89 2.97
N LEU A 17 3.51 11.24 3.97
CA LEU A 17 3.50 11.73 5.33
C LEU A 17 4.92 11.85 5.91
N ALA A 18 5.76 10.83 5.73
CA ALA A 18 7.14 10.87 6.20
C ALA A 18 7.91 12.08 5.66
N ASN A 19 7.82 12.31 4.34
CA ASN A 19 8.46 13.45 3.69
C ASN A 19 7.90 14.81 4.16
N GLN A 20 6.57 14.90 4.35
CA GLN A 20 5.93 16.13 4.87
C GLN A 20 6.34 16.43 6.30
N LEU A 21 6.43 15.39 7.15
CA LEU A 21 6.89 15.54 8.54
C LEU A 21 8.33 16.06 8.58
N VAL A 22 9.23 15.53 7.76
CA VAL A 22 10.59 16.08 7.66
C VAL A 22 10.56 17.55 7.26
N SER A 23 9.73 17.92 6.26
CA SER A 23 9.66 19.33 5.83
C SER A 23 9.13 20.26 6.92
N LYS A 24 8.19 19.79 7.74
CA LYS A 24 7.58 20.59 8.81
C LYS A 24 8.39 20.64 10.10
N LEU A 25 9.11 19.56 10.41
CA LEU A 25 9.85 19.38 11.67
C LEU A 25 11.37 19.41 11.45
N TYR A 26 11.80 20.01 10.34
CA TYR A 26 13.23 20.02 9.97
C TYR A 26 14.12 20.63 11.03
N PRO A 27 13.78 21.78 11.68
CA PRO A 27 14.58 22.34 12.75
C PRO A 27 14.70 21.41 13.96
N GLU A 28 13.63 20.71 14.35
CA GLU A 28 13.61 19.77 15.48
C GLU A 28 14.45 18.52 15.17
N ILE A 29 14.41 18.06 13.92
CA ILE A 29 15.23 16.92 13.46
C ILE A 29 16.71 17.27 13.52
N LEU A 30 17.10 18.47 13.06
CA LEU A 30 18.49 18.92 13.13
C LEU A 30 19.03 19.06 14.56
N ARG A 31 18.15 19.33 15.53
CA ARG A 31 18.50 19.39 16.95
C ARG A 31 18.40 18.04 17.67
N ASP A 32 18.16 16.94 16.94
CA ASP A 32 17.91 15.59 17.50
C ASP A 32 16.72 15.53 18.48
N GLU A 33 15.78 16.48 18.37
CA GLU A 33 14.55 16.50 19.19
C GLU A 33 13.47 15.57 18.64
N VAL A 34 13.50 15.27 17.32
CA VAL A 34 12.55 14.40 16.63
C VAL A 34 13.31 13.42 15.74
N LYS A 35 12.86 12.15 15.78
CA LYS A 35 13.30 11.08 14.87
C LYS A 35 12.11 10.49 14.14
N ILE A 36 12.26 10.22 12.85
CA ILE A 36 11.21 9.61 12.01
C ILE A 36 11.72 8.29 11.48
N THR A 37 10.96 7.22 11.75
CA THR A 37 11.21 5.88 11.20
C THR A 37 10.03 5.43 10.34
N LEU A 38 10.30 5.00 9.11
CA LEU A 38 9.35 4.35 8.23
C LEU A 38 9.66 2.86 8.14
N LEU A 39 8.71 2.02 8.53
CA LEU A 39 8.76 0.57 8.42
C LEU A 39 7.93 0.11 7.22
N SER A 40 8.50 -0.74 6.39
CA SER A 40 7.83 -1.34 5.24
C SER A 40 8.03 -2.85 5.20
N GLU A 41 7.10 -3.56 4.59
CA GLU A 41 7.26 -4.99 4.28
C GLU A 41 8.09 -5.24 3.02
N SER A 42 8.22 -4.23 2.15
CA SER A 42 8.92 -4.30 0.87
C SER A 42 9.94 -3.17 0.75
N PRO A 43 11.08 -3.40 0.08
CA PRO A 43 12.02 -2.34 -0.29
C PRO A 43 11.48 -1.48 -1.45
N ASP A 44 10.44 -1.94 -2.13
CA ASP A 44 9.91 -1.34 -3.34
C ASP A 44 8.59 -0.62 -3.11
N HIS A 45 8.48 0.54 -3.73
CA HIS A 45 7.25 1.31 -3.86
C HIS A 45 6.58 0.99 -5.20
N PHE A 46 5.30 0.64 -5.17
CA PHE A 46 4.50 0.41 -6.36
C PHE A 46 3.49 1.53 -6.56
N TYR A 47 3.45 2.10 -7.76
CA TYR A 47 2.42 3.05 -8.15
C TYR A 47 1.12 2.30 -8.51
N LYS A 48 0.37 1.92 -7.47
CA LYS A 48 -0.85 1.10 -7.59
C LYS A 48 -1.92 1.66 -8.53
N PRO A 49 -2.15 3.01 -8.66
CA PRO A 49 -3.13 3.53 -9.60
C PRO A 49 -2.89 3.11 -11.05
N ALA A 50 -1.64 2.82 -11.42
CA ALA A 50 -1.31 2.37 -12.76
C ALA A 50 -1.56 0.87 -13.02
N PHE A 51 -1.99 0.08 -12.04
CA PHE A 51 -2.35 -1.33 -12.28
C PHE A 51 -3.52 -1.49 -13.26
N MET A 52 -4.40 -0.49 -13.36
CA MET A 52 -5.42 -0.45 -14.41
C MET A 52 -4.78 -0.51 -15.82
N TYR A 53 -3.71 0.22 -16.05
CA TYR A 53 -3.02 0.23 -17.34
C TYR A 53 -2.30 -1.10 -17.63
N VAL A 54 -1.88 -1.83 -16.59
CA VAL A 54 -1.35 -3.20 -16.73
C VAL A 54 -2.43 -4.13 -17.30
N ALA A 55 -3.69 -3.99 -16.87
CA ALA A 55 -4.80 -4.78 -17.39
C ALA A 55 -5.06 -4.56 -18.89
N PHE A 56 -4.60 -3.43 -19.44
CA PHE A 56 -4.68 -3.12 -20.87
C PHE A 56 -3.33 -3.26 -21.61
N ASN A 57 -2.33 -3.91 -20.99
CA ASN A 57 -0.98 -4.08 -21.54
C ASN A 57 -0.25 -2.77 -21.90
N LEU A 58 -0.56 -1.66 -21.21
CA LEU A 58 0.07 -0.37 -21.44
C LEU A 58 1.31 -0.15 -20.57
N PHE A 59 1.43 -0.83 -19.43
CA PHE A 59 2.58 -0.77 -18.54
C PHE A 59 3.01 -2.14 -18.04
N PHE A 60 4.30 -2.27 -17.73
CA PHE A 60 4.89 -3.44 -17.09
C PHE A 60 5.34 -3.12 -15.67
N GLN A 61 5.66 -4.17 -14.89
CA GLN A 61 5.96 -4.06 -13.47
C GLN A 61 7.13 -3.12 -13.17
N GLU A 62 8.17 -3.19 -13.99
CA GLU A 62 9.40 -2.41 -13.85
C GLU A 62 9.16 -0.91 -13.94
N GLU A 63 8.18 -0.50 -14.76
CA GLU A 63 7.81 0.90 -14.95
C GLU A 63 7.04 1.46 -13.74
N LEU A 64 6.34 0.58 -13.02
CA LEU A 64 5.50 0.93 -11.87
C LEU A 64 6.23 0.86 -10.53
N LYS A 65 7.47 0.42 -10.54
CA LYS A 65 8.25 0.13 -9.36
C LYS A 65 9.38 1.14 -9.19
N ARG A 66 9.58 1.59 -7.96
CA ARG A 66 10.72 2.41 -7.55
C ARG A 66 11.26 1.90 -6.21
N PRO A 67 12.58 1.94 -5.98
CA PRO A 67 13.11 1.70 -4.63
C PRO A 67 12.50 2.71 -3.65
N GLU A 68 11.85 2.25 -2.59
CA GLU A 68 11.20 3.12 -1.60
C GLU A 68 12.18 4.15 -1.03
N ARG A 69 13.43 3.73 -0.76
CA ARG A 69 14.48 4.63 -0.24
C ARG A 69 14.73 5.84 -1.15
N SER A 70 14.58 5.70 -2.47
CA SER A 70 14.79 6.79 -3.42
C SER A 70 13.69 7.87 -3.38
N LEU A 71 12.55 7.56 -2.78
CA LEU A 71 11.41 8.47 -2.64
C LEU A 71 11.40 9.19 -1.29
N LEU A 72 12.29 8.81 -0.38
CA LEU A 72 12.35 9.32 0.99
C LEU A 72 13.50 10.31 1.17
N ARG A 73 13.25 11.35 1.95
CA ARG A 73 14.28 12.28 2.39
C ARG A 73 15.34 11.56 3.22
N PRO A 74 16.62 12.04 3.20
CA PRO A 74 17.73 11.38 3.89
C PRO A 74 17.55 11.28 5.41
N GLU A 75 16.81 12.21 6.01
CA GLU A 75 16.55 12.29 7.46
C GLU A 75 15.64 11.16 7.96
N ILE A 76 14.91 10.45 7.06
CA ILE A 76 14.03 9.36 7.43
C ILE A 76 14.82 8.06 7.57
N THR A 77 14.73 7.45 8.74
CA THR A 77 15.21 6.08 8.95
C THR A 77 14.25 5.10 8.29
N PHE A 78 14.62 4.57 7.13
CA PHE A 78 13.84 3.55 6.42
C PHE A 78 14.31 2.15 6.77
N ARG A 79 13.37 1.25 7.09
CA ARG A 79 13.64 -0.16 7.39
C ARG A 79 12.64 -1.07 6.69
N VAL A 80 13.17 -2.08 6.00
CA VAL A 80 12.37 -3.18 5.46
C VAL A 80 12.27 -4.25 6.53
N ASP A 81 11.25 -4.13 7.39
CA ASP A 81 11.02 -5.05 8.51
C ASP A 81 9.53 -5.04 8.87
N PRO A 82 8.76 -6.04 8.40
CA PRO A 82 7.32 -6.08 8.62
C PRO A 82 6.96 -6.09 10.09
N VAL A 83 5.97 -5.27 10.47
CA VAL A 83 5.40 -5.26 11.82
C VAL A 83 4.49 -6.47 11.99
N THR A 84 4.68 -7.20 13.07
CA THR A 84 3.90 -8.41 13.39
C THR A 84 2.94 -8.22 14.54
N ARG A 85 3.21 -7.26 15.44
CA ARG A 85 2.36 -6.98 16.60
C ARG A 85 2.50 -5.54 17.06
N PHE A 86 1.38 -4.94 17.45
CA PHE A 86 1.31 -3.63 18.11
C PHE A 86 1.01 -3.83 19.61
N ASP A 87 1.75 -3.12 20.44
CA ASP A 87 1.50 -2.95 21.87
C ASP A 87 1.20 -1.49 22.14
N PHE A 88 -0.08 -1.14 22.05
CA PHE A 88 -0.51 0.25 22.22
C PHE A 88 -0.35 0.75 23.65
N ALA A 89 -0.56 -0.11 24.65
CA ALA A 89 -0.39 0.23 26.06
C ALA A 89 1.09 0.48 26.40
N GLY A 90 1.98 -0.36 25.87
CA GLY A 90 3.43 -0.22 26.05
C GLY A 90 4.11 0.71 25.03
N GLN A 91 3.35 1.46 24.20
CA GLN A 91 3.84 2.34 23.14
C GLN A 91 4.98 1.72 22.34
N SER A 92 4.80 0.49 21.89
CA SER A 92 5.81 -0.24 21.14
C SER A 92 5.21 -1.16 20.08
N LEU A 93 6.03 -1.56 19.12
CA LEU A 93 5.68 -2.56 18.12
C LEU A 93 6.78 -3.61 18.00
N HIS A 94 6.41 -4.78 17.51
CA HIS A 94 7.32 -5.88 17.25
C HIS A 94 7.40 -6.13 15.74
N THR A 95 8.59 -6.41 15.26
CA THR A 95 8.86 -6.68 13.84
C THR A 95 9.14 -8.15 13.61
N ARG A 96 9.11 -8.57 12.33
CA ARG A 96 9.41 -9.95 11.92
C ARG A 96 10.84 -10.36 12.28
N SER A 97 11.78 -9.43 12.29
CA SER A 97 13.16 -9.69 12.71
C SER A 97 13.33 -9.87 14.22
N GLY A 98 12.24 -9.81 15.00
CA GLY A 98 12.26 -9.93 16.47
C GLY A 98 12.61 -8.65 17.21
N LYS A 99 12.75 -7.51 16.52
CA LYS A 99 13.03 -6.23 17.16
C LYS A 99 11.78 -5.66 17.81
N ARG A 100 11.98 -5.03 18.98
CA ARG A 100 10.98 -4.16 19.61
C ARG A 100 11.36 -2.72 19.35
N LEU A 101 10.41 -1.90 18.88
CA LEU A 101 10.59 -0.49 18.60
C LEU A 101 9.56 0.32 19.40
N GLY A 102 10.05 1.20 20.28
CA GLY A 102 9.22 2.15 21.01
C GLY A 102 8.91 3.39 20.17
N TYR A 103 7.80 4.05 20.48
CA TYR A 103 7.39 5.28 19.80
C TYR A 103 6.71 6.24 20.77
N ASP A 104 6.79 7.55 20.48
CA ASP A 104 5.93 8.58 21.07
C ASP A 104 4.68 8.78 20.21
N PHE A 105 4.84 8.69 18.87
CA PHE A 105 3.74 8.80 17.91
C PHE A 105 3.79 7.64 16.93
N LEU A 106 2.64 7.02 16.70
CA LEU A 106 2.49 5.92 15.75
C LEU A 106 1.50 6.30 14.66
N VAL A 107 1.91 6.09 13.41
CA VAL A 107 1.02 6.19 12.25
C VAL A 107 0.92 4.83 11.57
N ILE A 108 -0.29 4.34 11.38
CA ILE A 108 -0.57 3.09 10.67
C ILE A 108 -1.08 3.45 9.27
N ALA A 109 -0.22 3.27 8.27
CA ALA A 109 -0.47 3.58 6.86
C ALA A 109 -0.33 2.32 5.97
N THR A 110 -0.78 1.17 6.47
CA THR A 110 -0.61 -0.14 5.83
C THR A 110 -1.49 -0.34 4.59
N GLY A 111 -2.45 0.56 4.37
CA GLY A 111 -3.37 0.46 3.24
C GLY A 111 -4.39 -0.66 3.40
N CYS A 112 -4.85 -1.18 2.26
CA CYS A 112 -5.81 -2.27 2.20
C CYS A 112 -5.44 -3.27 1.10
N VAL A 113 -6.03 -4.46 1.19
CA VAL A 113 -5.96 -5.49 0.15
C VAL A 113 -7.37 -5.84 -0.31
N PRO A 114 -7.58 -6.15 -1.61
CA PRO A 114 -8.83 -6.71 -2.09
C PRO A 114 -9.16 -8.03 -1.39
N ALA A 115 -10.44 -8.24 -1.11
CA ALA A 115 -10.97 -9.45 -0.49
C ALA A 115 -12.13 -10.01 -1.32
N PRO A 116 -11.88 -10.46 -2.57
CA PRO A 116 -12.93 -10.95 -3.47
C PRO A 116 -13.68 -12.15 -2.91
N GLU A 117 -13.05 -12.93 -2.03
CA GLU A 117 -13.65 -14.07 -1.34
C GLU A 117 -14.82 -13.70 -0.41
N ARG A 118 -15.01 -12.41 -0.12
CA ARG A 118 -16.16 -11.92 0.66
C ARG A 118 -17.45 -11.80 -0.14
N ILE A 119 -17.35 -11.91 -1.45
CA ILE A 119 -18.49 -11.91 -2.38
C ILE A 119 -18.54 -13.28 -3.03
N GLU A 120 -19.65 -13.98 -2.83
CA GLU A 120 -19.84 -15.33 -3.36
C GLU A 120 -19.69 -15.35 -4.89
N GLY A 121 -18.87 -16.28 -5.40
CA GLY A 121 -18.59 -16.45 -6.82
C GLY A 121 -17.61 -15.43 -7.42
N LEU A 122 -17.28 -14.32 -6.73
CA LEU A 122 -16.45 -13.28 -7.32
C LEU A 122 -14.99 -13.70 -7.48
N LYS A 123 -14.47 -14.48 -6.54
CA LYS A 123 -13.09 -14.99 -6.62
C LYS A 123 -12.90 -15.95 -7.78
N GLU A 124 -13.91 -16.73 -8.11
CA GLU A 124 -13.91 -17.75 -9.16
C GLU A 124 -14.21 -17.18 -10.55
N ALA A 125 -15.15 -16.26 -10.63
CA ALA A 125 -15.68 -15.74 -11.91
C ALA A 125 -15.20 -14.33 -12.25
N GLY A 126 -14.72 -13.57 -11.27
CA GLY A 126 -14.34 -12.17 -11.46
C GLY A 126 -12.84 -11.97 -11.59
N ASP A 127 -12.48 -10.85 -12.22
CA ASP A 127 -11.12 -10.32 -12.26
C ASP A 127 -11.10 -8.93 -11.64
N HIS A 128 -9.91 -8.49 -11.22
CA HIS A 128 -9.70 -7.13 -10.75
C HIS A 128 -8.30 -6.63 -11.09
N PHE A 129 -8.09 -5.32 -11.03
CA PHE A 129 -6.78 -4.69 -11.30
C PHE A 129 -6.18 -3.93 -10.10
N TYR A 130 -6.56 -4.32 -8.86
CA TYR A 130 -6.03 -3.69 -7.64
C TYR A 130 -4.68 -4.24 -7.19
N GLN A 131 -4.23 -5.31 -7.79
CA GLN A 131 -2.93 -5.93 -7.57
C GLN A 131 -2.30 -6.25 -8.92
N TYR A 132 -0.96 -6.27 -8.95
CA TYR A 132 -0.23 -6.48 -10.20
C TYR A 132 -0.56 -7.81 -10.87
N GLN A 133 -0.52 -8.92 -10.12
CA GLN A 133 -0.77 -10.25 -10.71
C GLN A 133 -2.20 -10.42 -11.24
N PRO A 134 -3.26 -10.06 -10.49
CA PRO A 134 -4.61 -10.04 -11.04
C PRO A 134 -4.76 -9.16 -12.28
N ALA A 135 -4.15 -7.96 -12.29
CA ALA A 135 -4.18 -7.09 -13.46
C ALA A 135 -3.53 -7.74 -14.70
N ARG A 136 -2.41 -8.47 -14.52
CA ARG A 136 -1.77 -9.25 -15.59
C ARG A 136 -2.64 -10.40 -16.08
N GLN A 137 -3.31 -11.11 -15.17
CA GLN A 137 -4.24 -12.18 -15.53
C GLN A 137 -5.43 -11.64 -16.32
N LEU A 138 -6.00 -10.51 -15.87
CA LEU A 138 -7.05 -9.81 -16.60
C LEU A 138 -6.60 -9.42 -18.01
N ALA A 139 -5.40 -8.86 -18.18
CA ALA A 139 -4.84 -8.53 -19.49
C ALA A 139 -4.81 -9.75 -20.43
N GLN A 140 -4.37 -10.91 -19.91
CA GLN A 140 -4.31 -12.14 -20.68
C GLN A 140 -5.71 -12.67 -21.05
N ARG A 141 -6.70 -12.50 -20.18
CA ARG A 141 -8.10 -12.86 -20.49
C ARG A 141 -8.69 -11.92 -21.54
N LEU A 142 -8.54 -10.61 -21.35
CA LEU A 142 -9.04 -9.60 -22.29
C LEU A 142 -8.47 -9.80 -23.70
N SER A 143 -7.19 -10.17 -23.84
CA SER A 143 -6.58 -10.39 -25.15
C SER A 143 -7.10 -11.63 -25.90
N ARG A 144 -7.82 -12.52 -25.22
CA ARG A 144 -8.42 -13.73 -25.81
C ARG A 144 -9.91 -13.57 -26.16
N ILE A 145 -10.52 -12.44 -25.77
CA ILE A 145 -11.94 -12.19 -26.06
C ILE A 145 -12.06 -11.71 -27.49
N GLU A 146 -12.58 -12.58 -28.36
CA GLU A 146 -12.91 -12.22 -29.74
C GLU A 146 -14.35 -11.72 -29.85
N LYS A 147 -15.26 -12.25 -29.05
CA LYS A 147 -16.67 -11.90 -29.04
C LYS A 147 -17.30 -12.24 -27.69
N GLY A 148 -18.14 -11.36 -27.18
CA GLY A 148 -18.82 -11.59 -25.90
C GLY A 148 -19.29 -10.31 -25.25
N ARG A 149 -19.75 -10.40 -24.00
CA ARG A 149 -20.13 -9.27 -23.15
C ARG A 149 -19.16 -9.16 -21.99
N VAL A 150 -18.68 -7.96 -21.73
CA VAL A 150 -17.85 -7.64 -20.57
C VAL A 150 -18.68 -6.80 -19.61
N PHE A 151 -18.78 -7.25 -18.37
CA PHE A 151 -19.45 -6.51 -17.30
C PHE A 151 -18.40 -5.86 -16.40
N ILE A 152 -18.48 -4.55 -16.25
CA ILE A 152 -17.65 -3.78 -15.31
C ILE A 152 -18.57 -3.35 -14.18
N THR A 153 -18.27 -3.81 -12.96
CA THR A 153 -19.07 -3.50 -11.78
C THR A 153 -18.24 -2.86 -10.69
N VAL A 154 -18.89 -2.06 -9.85
CA VAL A 154 -18.31 -1.54 -8.61
C VAL A 154 -19.10 -2.17 -7.48
N SER A 155 -18.43 -2.97 -6.65
CA SER A 155 -19.07 -3.47 -5.44
C SER A 155 -19.14 -2.35 -4.41
N PHE A 156 -20.34 -2.08 -3.93
CA PHE A 156 -20.51 -1.11 -2.83
C PHE A 156 -19.94 -1.70 -1.55
N PRO A 157 -19.16 -0.92 -0.76
CA PRO A 157 -18.85 -1.29 0.60
C PRO A 157 -20.16 -1.41 1.38
N GLN A 158 -20.33 -2.50 2.11
CA GLN A 158 -21.54 -2.75 2.93
C GLN A 158 -21.70 -1.76 4.10
N THR A 159 -20.72 -0.88 4.31
CA THR A 159 -20.75 0.16 5.34
C THR A 159 -20.93 1.55 4.72
N PRO A 160 -21.92 2.35 5.17
CA PRO A 160 -22.28 3.64 4.56
C PRO A 160 -21.17 4.71 4.57
N ASN A 161 -20.09 4.51 5.31
CA ASN A 161 -19.09 5.55 5.59
C ASN A 161 -17.69 5.27 5.01
N VAL A 162 -17.54 4.28 4.11
CA VAL A 162 -16.26 4.02 3.46
C VAL A 162 -16.25 4.70 2.08
N PRO A 163 -15.26 5.57 1.78
CA PRO A 163 -15.13 6.16 0.44
C PRO A 163 -15.13 5.08 -0.64
N HIS A 164 -15.83 5.30 -1.72
CA HIS A 164 -15.97 4.39 -2.85
C HIS A 164 -14.58 3.93 -3.33
N GLN A 165 -14.25 2.68 -3.10
CA GLN A 165 -13.09 2.07 -3.72
C GLN A 165 -13.53 1.48 -5.06
N CYS A 166 -12.87 1.94 -6.13
CA CYS A 166 -13.14 1.58 -7.52
C CYS A 166 -13.17 0.05 -7.77
N GLY A 167 -14.03 -0.33 -8.56
CA GLY A 167 -14.50 -1.48 -9.27
C GLY A 167 -13.74 -2.80 -9.32
N ILE A 168 -14.53 -3.83 -9.24
CA ILE A 168 -14.23 -5.21 -9.63
C ILE A 168 -14.96 -5.45 -10.96
N ALA A 169 -14.24 -5.96 -11.95
CA ALA A 169 -14.82 -6.31 -13.26
C ALA A 169 -14.97 -7.83 -13.36
N PRO A 170 -16.16 -8.41 -13.24
CA PRO A 170 -16.41 -9.77 -13.70
C PRO A 170 -16.42 -9.79 -15.23
N VAL A 171 -15.79 -10.79 -15.80
CA VAL A 171 -15.83 -11.10 -17.25
C VAL A 171 -16.71 -12.33 -17.41
N GLU A 172 -17.87 -12.18 -18.05
CA GLU A 172 -18.64 -13.31 -18.52
C GLU A 172 -18.31 -13.57 -19.99
N THR A 173 -17.96 -14.81 -20.29
CA THR A 173 -17.72 -15.33 -21.67
C THR A 173 -19.03 -15.76 -22.34
#